data_11277f78ec9b3c061cd4c9ce71498ce7
#
_entry.id   11277f78ec9b3c061cd4c9ce71498ce7
#
_cell.length_a   1.000
_cell.length_b   1.000
_cell.length_c   1.000
_cell.angle_alpha   90.00
_cell.angle_beta   90.00
_cell.angle_gamma   90.00
#
_symmetry.space_group_name_H-M   'P 1'
#
loop_
_entity.id
_entity.type
_entity.pdbx_description
1 polymer ?
#
loop_
_entity_poly.entity_id
_entity_poly.type
_entity_poly.pdbx_seq_one_letter_code
_entity_poly.pdbx_strand_id
1 'polypeptide(L)'
;MNRFTLIAGLAIAVLLSFSVRAADQHVMVQADSLKWTDAPPILPKGAHIAALYGDPDKAEPFVFRLKFPAGYKVAAHIHPNDYNVTVLSGTMYLGMGDKFDAAQGQALKSGGFLHLPKGTHHYEWTTEDTVIELSGVGPVGMTYLNPADEPSKTN
;
A
#
# COMPACT_ATOMS: atom_id res chain seq x y z
N MET A 1 18.36 23.83 -79.29
CA MET A 1 17.82 24.34 -78.03
C MET A 1 17.31 23.15 -77.23
N ASN A 2 18.16 22.57 -76.35
CA ASN A 2 17.84 21.41 -75.55
C ASN A 2 17.41 21.84 -74.15
N ARG A 3 16.16 21.58 -73.78
CA ARG A 3 15.65 21.79 -72.44
C ARG A 3 15.86 20.50 -71.62
N PHE A 4 16.77 20.57 -70.65
CA PHE A 4 16.90 19.51 -69.62
C PHE A 4 15.92 19.79 -68.51
N THR A 5 14.97 18.91 -68.27
CA THR A 5 14.05 18.93 -67.14
C THR A 5 14.70 18.14 -65.98
N LEU A 6 15.07 18.83 -64.90
CA LEU A 6 15.52 18.21 -63.68
C LEU A 6 14.26 17.74 -62.88
N ILE A 7 14.19 16.41 -62.65
CA ILE A 7 13.22 15.83 -61.73
C ILE A 7 13.91 15.72 -60.37
N ALA A 8 13.48 16.54 -59.43
CA ALA A 8 13.93 16.44 -58.06
C ALA A 8 13.10 15.37 -57.32
N GLY A 9 13.74 14.22 -57.03
CA GLY A 9 13.15 13.16 -56.25
C GLY A 9 13.15 13.52 -54.76
N LEU A 10 11.99 13.64 -54.18
CA LEU A 10 11.81 13.86 -52.74
C LEU A 10 11.85 12.49 -52.03
N ALA A 11 12.96 12.15 -51.36
CA ALA A 11 13.08 11.00 -50.52
C ALA A 11 12.43 11.26 -49.17
N ILE A 12 11.27 10.63 -48.89
CA ILE A 12 10.61 10.67 -47.60
C ILE A 12 11.28 9.58 -46.71
N ALA A 13 12.10 10.03 -45.77
CA ALA A 13 12.65 9.16 -44.72
C ALA A 13 11.56 8.90 -43.65
N VAL A 14 11.00 7.71 -43.65
CA VAL A 14 10.08 7.26 -42.58
C VAL A 14 10.92 6.90 -41.37
N LEU A 15 10.94 7.75 -40.36
CA LEU A 15 11.52 7.48 -39.05
C LEU A 15 10.58 6.55 -38.28
N LEU A 16 10.86 5.25 -38.29
CA LEU A 16 10.21 4.26 -37.42
C LEU A 16 10.72 4.48 -36.00
N SER A 17 9.91 5.16 -35.18
CA SER A 17 10.15 5.29 -33.75
C SER A 17 9.87 3.96 -33.08
N PHE A 18 10.91 3.16 -32.80
CA PHE A 18 10.79 2.01 -31.92
C PHE A 18 10.65 2.52 -30.49
N SER A 19 9.43 2.46 -29.95
CA SER A 19 9.22 2.60 -28.51
C SER A 19 9.81 1.37 -27.83
N VAL A 20 11.00 1.51 -27.26
CA VAL A 20 11.56 0.51 -26.35
C VAL A 20 10.68 0.55 -25.10
N ARG A 21 9.75 -0.40 -25.00
CA ARG A 21 9.01 -0.63 -23.75
C ARG A 21 10.03 -1.19 -22.76
N ALA A 22 10.27 -0.44 -21.68
CA ALA A 22 11.07 -0.96 -20.58
C ALA A 22 10.42 -2.29 -20.13
N ALA A 23 11.19 -3.36 -20.14
CA ALA A 23 10.70 -4.64 -19.62
C ALA A 23 10.35 -4.43 -18.16
N ASP A 24 9.13 -4.81 -17.77
CA ASP A 24 8.72 -4.84 -16.37
C ASP A 24 9.73 -5.68 -15.59
N GLN A 25 10.54 -5.04 -14.76
CA GLN A 25 11.53 -5.76 -13.97
C GLN A 25 10.77 -6.49 -12.85
N HIS A 26 10.96 -7.81 -12.76
CA HIS A 26 10.45 -8.57 -11.62
C HIS A 26 11.10 -8.07 -10.32
N VAL A 27 10.31 -8.02 -9.25
CA VAL A 27 10.78 -7.65 -7.90
C VAL A 27 10.89 -8.92 -7.07
N MET A 28 12.05 -9.12 -6.44
CA MET A 28 12.28 -10.22 -5.50
C MET A 28 12.88 -9.64 -4.23
N VAL A 29 12.17 -9.79 -3.10
CA VAL A 29 12.61 -9.28 -1.80
C VAL A 29 12.64 -10.43 -0.80
N GLN A 30 13.79 -10.68 -0.19
CA GLN A 30 13.93 -11.66 0.88
C GLN A 30 13.49 -11.06 2.21
N ALA A 31 12.91 -11.89 3.09
CA ALA A 31 12.38 -11.42 4.38
C ALA A 31 13.44 -10.80 5.30
N ASP A 32 14.67 -11.31 5.24
CA ASP A 32 15.82 -10.83 6.02
C ASP A 32 16.48 -9.57 5.45
N SER A 33 16.15 -9.21 4.19
CA SER A 33 16.68 -8.00 3.53
C SER A 33 15.78 -6.77 3.67
N LEU A 34 14.63 -6.89 4.35
CA LEU A 34 13.67 -5.81 4.50
C LEU A 34 14.26 -4.61 5.23
N LYS A 35 14.01 -3.42 4.68
CA LYS A 35 14.36 -2.15 5.32
C LYS A 35 13.15 -1.62 6.08
N TRP A 36 13.14 -1.85 7.38
CA TRP A 36 12.13 -1.34 8.28
C TRP A 36 12.43 0.11 8.68
N THR A 37 11.43 0.97 8.60
CA THR A 37 11.46 2.34 9.09
C THR A 37 10.25 2.58 9.98
N ASP A 38 10.22 3.67 10.73
CA ASP A 38 9.03 4.06 11.46
C ASP A 38 7.85 4.25 10.49
N ALA A 39 6.67 3.77 10.87
CA ALA A 39 5.47 3.99 10.10
C ALA A 39 5.08 5.48 10.06
N PRO A 40 4.33 5.94 9.04
CA PRO A 40 3.86 7.31 8.97
C PRO A 40 3.10 7.74 10.23
N PRO A 41 3.16 9.03 10.62
CA PRO A 41 2.60 9.53 11.88
C PRO A 41 1.06 9.47 11.97
N ILE A 42 0.39 9.09 10.90
CA ILE A 42 -1.05 8.75 10.92
C ILE A 42 -1.32 7.47 11.73
N LEU A 43 -0.34 6.60 11.87
CA LEU A 43 -0.39 5.43 12.74
C LEU A 43 0.16 5.77 14.14
N PRO A 44 -0.33 5.15 15.21
CA PRO A 44 0.24 5.28 16.54
C PRO A 44 1.74 4.91 16.56
N LYS A 45 2.51 5.53 17.45
CA LYS A 45 3.96 5.26 17.59
C LYS A 45 4.22 3.78 17.91
N GLY A 46 5.31 3.25 17.38
CA GLY A 46 5.76 1.87 17.60
C GLY A 46 5.52 0.94 16.41
N ALA A 47 4.71 1.33 15.44
CA ALA A 47 4.61 0.60 14.19
C ALA A 47 5.83 0.88 13.29
N HIS A 48 6.25 -0.15 12.53
CA HIS A 48 7.25 -0.02 11.49
C HIS A 48 6.68 -0.48 10.14
N ILE A 49 7.20 0.10 9.07
CA ILE A 49 6.81 -0.20 7.70
C ILE A 49 8.02 -0.62 6.86
N ALA A 50 7.80 -1.55 5.94
CA ALA A 50 8.77 -1.92 4.91
C ALA A 50 8.07 -1.99 3.55
N ALA A 51 8.44 -1.12 2.61
CA ALA A 51 7.94 -1.16 1.25
C ALA A 51 8.55 -2.34 0.48
N LEU A 52 7.72 -3.07 -0.27
CA LEU A 52 8.13 -4.20 -1.09
C LEU A 52 8.00 -3.88 -2.58
N TYR A 53 6.89 -3.25 -2.97
CA TYR A 53 6.58 -2.96 -4.37
C TYR A 53 5.69 -1.73 -4.48
N GLY A 54 5.88 -0.96 -5.57
CA GLY A 54 5.06 0.20 -5.91
C GLY A 54 5.31 1.41 -5.03
N ASP A 55 4.57 2.46 -5.31
CA ASP A 55 4.59 3.71 -4.57
C ASP A 55 3.20 3.92 -3.93
N PRO A 56 3.08 3.83 -2.60
CA PRO A 56 1.78 3.95 -1.92
C PRO A 56 1.11 5.33 -2.09
N ASP A 57 1.87 6.35 -2.50
CA ASP A 57 1.32 7.69 -2.71
C ASP A 57 0.73 7.91 -4.11
N LYS A 58 0.89 6.92 -5.00
CA LYS A 58 0.39 6.97 -6.38
C LYS A 58 -0.80 6.05 -6.61
N ALA A 59 -1.59 6.35 -7.66
CA ALA A 59 -2.71 5.53 -8.11
C ALA A 59 -2.23 4.30 -8.91
N GLU A 60 -1.39 3.48 -8.29
CA GLU A 60 -0.81 2.26 -8.85
C GLU A 60 -0.78 1.13 -7.81
N PRO A 61 -0.58 -0.14 -8.22
CA PRO A 61 -0.47 -1.24 -7.28
C PRO A 61 0.71 -1.07 -6.33
N PHE A 62 0.49 -1.38 -5.06
CA PHE A 62 1.52 -1.35 -4.02
C PHE A 62 1.46 -2.60 -3.14
N VAL A 63 2.58 -2.94 -2.52
CA VAL A 63 2.70 -3.91 -1.44
C VAL A 63 3.67 -3.39 -0.40
N PHE A 64 3.28 -3.40 0.86
CA PHE A 64 4.16 -3.13 1.98
C PHE A 64 3.82 -4.03 3.19
N ARG A 65 4.75 -4.12 4.13
CA ARG A 65 4.52 -4.80 5.40
C ARG A 65 4.50 -3.80 6.53
N LEU A 66 3.64 -4.08 7.50
CA LEU A 66 3.60 -3.38 8.78
C LEU A 66 3.98 -4.37 9.88
N LYS A 67 4.77 -3.88 10.83
CA LYS A 67 5.12 -4.59 12.05
C LYS A 67 4.56 -3.81 13.23
N PHE A 68 3.76 -4.47 14.02
CA PHE A 68 3.12 -3.93 15.21
C PHE A 68 3.67 -4.61 16.46
N PRO A 69 4.02 -3.87 17.52
CA PRO A 69 4.38 -4.47 18.80
C PRO A 69 3.15 -5.07 19.52
N ALA A 70 3.39 -5.89 20.50
CA ALA A 70 2.34 -6.36 21.41
C ALA A 70 1.60 -5.18 22.07
N GLY A 71 0.27 -5.27 22.13
CA GLY A 71 -0.59 -4.23 22.71
C GLY A 71 -0.84 -3.01 21.81
N TYR A 72 -0.41 -3.07 20.55
CA TYR A 72 -0.67 -2.01 19.58
C TYR A 72 -2.16 -1.91 19.27
N LYS A 73 -2.66 -0.68 19.09
CA LYS A 73 -4.08 -0.40 18.80
C LYS A 73 -4.18 0.70 17.77
N VAL A 74 -5.07 0.50 16.80
CA VAL A 74 -5.52 1.53 15.87
C VAL A 74 -7.00 1.74 16.09
N ALA A 75 -7.38 2.97 16.43
CA ALA A 75 -8.77 3.36 16.69
C ALA A 75 -9.61 3.28 15.40
N ALA A 76 -10.93 3.37 15.55
CA ALA A 76 -11.87 3.26 14.44
C ALA A 76 -11.58 4.26 13.32
N HIS A 77 -11.42 3.74 12.10
CA HIS A 77 -11.02 4.49 10.92
C HIS A 77 -11.58 3.87 9.63
N ILE A 78 -11.35 4.54 8.52
CA ILE A 78 -11.67 4.10 7.15
C ILE A 78 -10.48 4.30 6.23
N HIS A 79 -10.49 3.57 5.10
CA HIS A 79 -9.56 3.76 3.99
C HIS A 79 -10.27 4.25 2.72
N PRO A 80 -9.59 5.05 1.86
CA PRO A 80 -10.16 5.57 0.62
C PRO A 80 -10.26 4.51 -0.49
N ASN A 81 -9.52 3.40 -0.39
CA ASN A 81 -9.43 2.32 -1.37
C ASN A 81 -9.60 0.96 -0.71
N ASP A 82 -9.84 -0.07 -1.52
CA ASP A 82 -9.88 -1.46 -1.08
C ASP A 82 -8.47 -1.94 -0.74
N TYR A 83 -8.33 -2.65 0.40
CA TYR A 83 -7.06 -3.27 0.79
C TYR A 83 -7.22 -4.76 1.02
N ASN A 84 -6.15 -5.48 0.72
CA ASN A 84 -5.98 -6.88 1.11
C ASN A 84 -4.92 -6.94 2.19
N VAL A 85 -5.19 -7.70 3.25
CA VAL A 85 -4.29 -7.87 4.38
C VAL A 85 -4.06 -9.36 4.59
N THR A 86 -2.79 -9.75 4.70
CA THR A 86 -2.39 -11.10 5.10
C THR A 86 -1.56 -11.02 6.37
N VAL A 87 -1.92 -11.79 7.40
CA VAL A 87 -1.10 -11.92 8.60
C VAL A 87 0.04 -12.88 8.32
N LEU A 88 1.28 -12.40 8.41
CA LEU A 88 2.48 -13.21 8.18
C LEU A 88 2.97 -13.87 9.46
N SER A 89 2.87 -13.18 10.60
CA SER A 89 3.22 -13.72 11.92
C SER A 89 2.40 -13.03 13.01
N GLY A 90 2.22 -13.70 14.14
CA GLY A 90 1.40 -13.20 15.25
C GLY A 90 -0.09 -13.30 14.98
N THR A 91 -0.87 -12.46 15.66
CA THR A 91 -2.32 -12.40 15.58
C THR A 91 -2.79 -10.96 15.53
N MET A 92 -3.47 -10.58 14.45
CA MET A 92 -4.20 -9.32 14.35
C MET A 92 -5.67 -9.56 14.74
N TYR A 93 -6.21 -8.70 15.58
CA TYR A 93 -7.64 -8.68 15.87
C TYR A 93 -8.28 -7.54 15.08
N LEU A 94 -9.41 -7.81 14.47
CA LEU A 94 -10.18 -6.83 13.69
C LEU A 94 -11.59 -6.73 14.26
N GLY A 95 -12.02 -5.52 14.58
CA GLY A 95 -13.39 -5.21 14.97
C GLY A 95 -14.03 -4.27 13.96
N MET A 96 -15.33 -4.38 13.75
CA MET A 96 -16.11 -3.54 12.85
C MET A 96 -16.92 -2.51 13.64
N GLY A 97 -17.04 -1.30 13.06
CA GLY A 97 -17.85 -0.23 13.62
C GLY A 97 -17.08 1.03 14.00
N ASP A 98 -17.78 1.95 14.67
CA ASP A 98 -17.33 3.34 14.87
C ASP A 98 -16.51 3.54 16.15
N LYS A 99 -16.50 2.54 17.03
CA LYS A 99 -15.83 2.61 18.31
C LYS A 99 -15.07 1.34 18.61
N PHE A 100 -13.89 1.50 19.19
CA PHE A 100 -13.08 0.37 19.63
C PHE A 100 -13.81 -0.44 20.72
N ASP A 101 -14.03 -1.72 20.47
CA ASP A 101 -14.54 -2.71 21.42
C ASP A 101 -13.83 -4.05 21.24
N ALA A 102 -12.92 -4.38 22.13
CA ALA A 102 -12.16 -5.61 22.07
C ALA A 102 -13.03 -6.89 22.17
N ALA A 103 -14.25 -6.78 22.74
CA ALA A 103 -15.17 -7.92 22.82
C ALA A 103 -15.83 -8.27 21.48
N GLN A 104 -15.81 -7.36 20.51
CA GLN A 104 -16.42 -7.55 19.18
C GLN A 104 -15.40 -7.95 18.10
N GLY A 105 -14.14 -8.12 18.47
CA GLY A 105 -13.09 -8.41 17.50
C GLY A 105 -12.97 -9.87 17.12
N GLN A 106 -12.59 -10.11 15.88
CA GLN A 106 -12.25 -11.41 15.34
C GLN A 106 -10.74 -11.54 15.21
N ALA A 107 -10.18 -12.66 15.67
CA ALA A 107 -8.76 -12.95 15.55
C ALA A 107 -8.43 -13.45 14.14
N LEU A 108 -7.47 -12.80 13.49
CA LEU A 108 -6.85 -13.23 12.25
C LEU A 108 -5.42 -13.67 12.57
N LYS A 109 -5.17 -14.96 12.52
CA LYS A 109 -3.87 -15.57 12.86
C LYS A 109 -2.97 -15.64 11.63
N SER A 110 -1.69 -15.98 11.84
CA SER A 110 -0.72 -16.20 10.77
C SER A 110 -1.29 -17.09 9.65
N GLY A 111 -1.14 -16.64 8.39
CA GLY A 111 -1.75 -17.22 7.19
C GLY A 111 -3.18 -16.74 6.92
N GLY A 112 -3.81 -16.04 7.87
CA GLY A 112 -5.14 -15.46 7.68
C GLY A 112 -5.16 -14.32 6.67
N PHE A 113 -6.27 -14.18 5.95
CA PHE A 113 -6.49 -13.18 4.90
C PHE A 113 -7.76 -12.37 5.17
N LEU A 114 -7.69 -11.08 4.87
CA LEU A 114 -8.80 -10.15 4.95
C LEU A 114 -8.85 -9.32 3.65
N HIS A 115 -10.03 -9.23 3.05
CA HIS A 115 -10.33 -8.18 2.07
C HIS A 115 -11.17 -7.10 2.75
N LEU A 116 -10.67 -5.87 2.73
CA LEU A 116 -11.29 -4.71 3.37
C LEU A 116 -11.75 -3.72 2.30
N PRO A 117 -13.06 -3.65 1.99
CA PRO A 117 -13.58 -2.66 1.05
C PRO A 117 -13.37 -1.23 1.54
N LYS A 118 -13.17 -0.31 0.61
CA LYS A 118 -13.08 1.13 0.90
C LYS A 118 -14.25 1.61 1.76
N GLY A 119 -13.97 2.52 2.66
CA GLY A 119 -14.98 3.13 3.54
C GLY A 119 -15.53 2.20 4.62
N THR A 120 -15.01 0.97 4.76
CA THR A 120 -15.39 0.08 5.86
C THR A 120 -14.90 0.66 7.17
N HIS A 121 -15.82 0.87 8.13
CA HIS A 121 -15.53 1.31 9.49
C HIS A 121 -14.97 0.14 10.30
N HIS A 122 -13.73 0.24 10.72
CA HIS A 122 -13.04 -0.84 11.44
C HIS A 122 -11.98 -0.28 12.38
N TYR A 123 -11.52 -1.13 13.27
CA TYR A 123 -10.41 -0.91 14.19
C TYR A 123 -9.66 -2.21 14.40
N GLU A 124 -8.36 -2.12 14.71
CA GLU A 124 -7.54 -3.31 14.92
C GLU A 124 -6.62 -3.18 16.12
N TRP A 125 -6.18 -4.33 16.63
CA TRP A 125 -5.19 -4.41 17.69
C TRP A 125 -4.42 -5.72 17.65
N THR A 126 -3.31 -5.74 18.38
CA THR A 126 -2.47 -6.91 18.55
C THR A 126 -2.26 -7.20 20.05
N THR A 127 -2.07 -8.47 20.42
CA THR A 127 -1.70 -8.89 21.79
C THR A 127 -0.27 -9.41 21.86
N GLU A 128 0.35 -9.58 20.71
CA GLU A 128 1.73 -10.05 20.52
C GLU A 128 2.34 -9.32 19.34
N ASP A 129 3.67 -9.40 19.17
CA ASP A 129 4.35 -8.85 18.00
C ASP A 129 3.76 -9.48 16.73
N THR A 130 3.27 -8.64 15.83
CA THR A 130 2.50 -9.07 14.65
C THR A 130 3.06 -8.41 13.40
N VAL A 131 3.21 -9.21 12.34
CA VAL A 131 3.58 -8.70 11.00
C VAL A 131 2.44 -8.99 10.03
N ILE A 132 2.00 -7.95 9.35
CA ILE A 132 1.02 -8.07 8.27
C ILE A 132 1.61 -7.60 6.95
N GLU A 133 1.11 -8.14 5.84
CA GLU A 133 1.34 -7.63 4.50
C GLU A 133 0.05 -6.99 4.00
N LEU A 134 0.16 -5.77 3.51
CA LEU A 134 -0.95 -4.98 3.00
C LEU A 134 -0.69 -4.65 1.54
N SER A 135 -1.70 -4.88 0.69
CA SER A 135 -1.64 -4.60 -0.74
C SER A 135 -2.95 -3.99 -1.23
N GLY A 136 -2.84 -3.26 -2.33
CA GLY A 136 -3.98 -2.60 -2.97
C GLY A 136 -3.55 -1.73 -4.12
N VAL A 137 -4.42 -0.78 -4.48
CA VAL A 137 -4.11 0.31 -5.41
C VAL A 137 -4.16 1.61 -4.63
N GLY A 138 -3.09 2.40 -4.71
CA GLY A 138 -3.00 3.70 -4.02
C GLY A 138 -3.85 4.80 -4.68
N PRO A 139 -3.80 6.03 -4.16
CA PRO A 139 -2.99 6.42 -3.02
C PRO A 139 -3.49 5.79 -1.70
N VAL A 140 -2.54 5.41 -0.85
CA VAL A 140 -2.86 4.91 0.50
C VAL A 140 -3.34 6.07 1.37
N GLY A 141 -4.36 5.80 2.17
CA GLY A 141 -4.89 6.79 3.09
C GLY A 141 -5.62 6.16 4.26
N MET A 142 -5.79 6.96 5.31
CA MET A 142 -6.55 6.61 6.49
C MET A 142 -7.25 7.86 7.03
N THR A 143 -8.48 7.71 7.49
CA THR A 143 -9.23 8.76 8.17
C THR A 143 -9.84 8.19 9.44
N TYR A 144 -9.46 8.73 10.59
CA TYR A 144 -10.06 8.35 11.88
C TYR A 144 -11.50 8.87 11.96
N LEU A 145 -12.41 8.03 12.45
CA LEU A 145 -13.83 8.41 12.62
C LEU A 145 -14.01 9.47 13.70
N ASN A 146 -13.23 9.38 14.77
CA ASN A 146 -13.10 10.44 15.75
C ASN A 146 -11.76 11.17 15.52
N PRO A 147 -11.75 12.45 15.12
CA PRO A 147 -10.52 13.21 14.88
C PRO A 147 -9.58 13.32 16.09
N ALA A 148 -10.08 13.11 17.30
CA ALA A 148 -9.26 13.11 18.51
C ALA A 148 -8.39 11.84 18.65
N ASP A 149 -8.70 10.78 17.91
CA ASP A 149 -7.94 9.52 17.91
C ASP A 149 -6.77 9.55 16.91
N GLU A 150 -6.66 10.61 16.10
CA GLU A 150 -5.57 10.74 15.13
C GLU A 150 -4.25 11.10 15.82
N PRO A 151 -3.24 10.19 15.80
CA PRO A 151 -2.01 10.39 16.57
C PRO A 151 -1.20 11.62 16.19
N SER A 152 -1.26 12.03 14.92
CA SER A 152 -0.53 13.20 14.43
C SER A 152 -1.04 14.54 14.98
N LYS A 153 -2.26 14.56 15.58
CA LYS A 153 -2.89 15.74 16.17
C LYS A 153 -2.77 15.81 17.69
N THR A 154 -2.27 14.75 18.33
CA THR A 154 -2.19 14.63 19.79
C THR A 154 -0.79 14.88 20.37
N ASN A 155 0.15 15.42 19.57
CA ASN A 155 1.52 15.78 19.99
C ASN A 155 1.64 17.26 20.32
#